data_4d2628a4021000b99761faa6fe9a7e8d
#
_entry.id   4d2628a4021000b99761faa6fe9a7e8d
#
_cell.length_a   1.000
_cell.length_b   1.000
_cell.length_c   1.000
_cell.angle_alpha   90.00
_cell.angle_beta   90.00
_cell.angle_gamma   90.00
#
_symmetry.space_group_name_H-M   'P 1'
#
loop_
_entity.id
_entity.type
_entity.pdbx_description
1 polymer ?
#
loop_
_entity_poly.entity_id
_entity_poly.type
_entity_poly.pdbx_seq_one_letter_code
_entity_poly.pdbx_strand_id
1 'polypeptide(L)'
;APQAMTVSDSGIAMLEELEGRGVSSFRTALTQVENSVNSFLSANGLTLTQQQFDALASLQFNCSAVLSGCRVTRLLTGGDYTEVSMANAWCSWVSVGGSYSSKMLERRIRELQVYFYGDYTGNESDPGFRYLVHMPNGGSLEDNRVLCYPRGETYAALQTATRSGMYFAGWYTAASGGAHITNSTPAAENLIVYAHWSSTPVENPNEDNGGSGEDPVTLKFIKDHEGFSKFAYWDYGQWTIGYGTRCEKNEFPDGITEEEADQRLRLMLVDFEKMVDDVLDASPLVHTQSQYDAMISFTFNLGPQWINPKYNIYQYFVYGGYTEMEFVNTMGRWLSSSSEVVDGLARRRIDEADMYLNGVYRLGSTAYVRVVFNAMGGAGPLFGVLFYLLVSLAAITS
;
A
#
# COMPACT_ATOMS: atom_id res chain seq x y z
N ALA A 1 29.11 -41.46 -17.54
CA ALA A 1 28.00 -40.88 -16.75
C ALA A 1 28.58 -39.91 -15.73
N PRO A 2 27.99 -38.75 -15.48
CA PRO A 2 28.42 -37.89 -14.36
C PRO A 2 28.37 -38.68 -13.07
N GLN A 3 29.32 -38.41 -12.17
CA GLN A 3 29.34 -39.06 -10.89
C GLN A 3 28.09 -38.67 -10.10
N ALA A 4 27.43 -39.64 -9.44
CA ALA A 4 26.28 -39.35 -8.60
C ALA A 4 26.68 -38.44 -7.45
N MET A 5 25.90 -37.38 -7.21
CA MET A 5 26.12 -36.39 -6.16
C MET A 5 25.43 -36.81 -4.85
N THR A 6 26.01 -36.42 -3.74
CA THR A 6 25.40 -36.48 -2.40
C THR A 6 25.36 -35.10 -1.80
N VAL A 7 24.46 -34.89 -0.85
CA VAL A 7 24.37 -33.62 -0.11
C VAL A 7 25.67 -33.43 0.68
N SER A 8 26.24 -32.22 0.55
CA SER A 8 27.51 -31.87 1.25
C SER A 8 27.34 -31.76 2.76
N ASP A 9 28.45 -31.72 3.50
CA ASP A 9 28.41 -31.51 4.95
C ASP A 9 27.69 -30.20 5.33
N SER A 10 27.88 -29.12 4.56
CA SER A 10 27.18 -27.85 4.75
C SER A 10 25.68 -27.98 4.47
N GLY A 11 25.31 -28.73 3.43
CA GLY A 11 23.91 -29.04 3.12
C GLY A 11 23.26 -29.90 4.20
N ILE A 12 23.99 -30.86 4.77
CA ILE A 12 23.51 -31.66 5.89
C ILE A 12 23.29 -30.79 7.12
N ALA A 13 24.25 -29.92 7.48
CA ALA A 13 24.12 -29.02 8.62
C ALA A 13 22.90 -28.10 8.48
N MET A 14 22.68 -27.54 7.29
CA MET A 14 21.48 -26.76 6.97
C MET A 14 20.19 -27.59 7.14
N LEU A 15 20.16 -28.83 6.63
CA LEU A 15 19.00 -29.70 6.75
C LEU A 15 18.71 -30.06 8.22
N GLU A 16 19.73 -30.35 9.03
CA GLU A 16 19.58 -30.61 10.48
C GLU A 16 18.93 -29.43 11.20
N GLU A 17 19.34 -28.22 10.87
CA GLU A 17 18.76 -27.00 11.40
C GLU A 17 17.30 -26.81 10.93
N LEU A 18 17.02 -26.96 9.65
CA LEU A 18 15.68 -26.81 9.08
C LEU A 18 14.69 -27.87 9.58
N GLU A 19 15.16 -29.09 9.81
CA GLU A 19 14.35 -30.21 10.33
C GLU A 19 14.29 -30.23 11.87
N GLY A 20 15.17 -29.49 12.55
CA GLY A 20 15.27 -29.47 14.02
C GLY A 20 15.70 -30.81 14.62
N ARG A 21 16.44 -31.65 13.87
CA ARG A 21 16.88 -32.98 14.26
C ARG A 21 18.11 -33.42 13.49
N GLY A 22 18.91 -34.31 14.11
CA GLY A 22 20.14 -34.83 13.52
C GLY A 22 19.90 -35.74 12.30
N VAL A 23 20.82 -35.70 11.35
CA VAL A 23 20.76 -36.44 10.08
C VAL A 23 20.55 -37.94 10.24
N SER A 24 21.03 -38.52 11.30
CA SER A 24 20.85 -39.97 11.59
C SER A 24 19.36 -40.37 11.60
N SER A 25 18.49 -39.45 12.00
CA SER A 25 17.03 -39.68 12.04
C SER A 25 16.35 -39.64 10.68
N PHE A 26 16.96 -39.04 9.67
CA PHE A 26 16.40 -38.91 8.32
C PHE A 26 17.37 -39.34 7.20
N ARG A 27 18.51 -39.94 7.49
CA ARG A 27 19.54 -40.34 6.51
C ARG A 27 18.97 -41.22 5.39
N THR A 28 18.15 -42.20 5.71
CA THR A 28 17.53 -43.07 4.71
C THR A 28 16.65 -42.31 3.73
N ALA A 29 15.82 -41.38 4.25
CA ALA A 29 14.98 -40.54 3.42
C ALA A 29 15.82 -39.59 2.55
N LEU A 30 16.89 -39.01 3.11
CA LEU A 30 17.82 -38.15 2.36
C LEU A 30 18.50 -38.92 1.22
N THR A 31 18.96 -40.16 1.45
CA THR A 31 19.54 -41.00 0.38
C THR A 31 18.54 -41.29 -0.73
N GLN A 32 17.26 -41.47 -0.43
CA GLN A 32 16.21 -41.61 -1.45
C GLN A 32 16.03 -40.35 -2.27
N VAL A 33 16.08 -39.17 -1.61
CA VAL A 33 16.04 -37.87 -2.29
C VAL A 33 17.26 -37.67 -3.18
N GLU A 34 18.47 -37.91 -2.70
CA GLU A 34 19.71 -37.88 -3.48
C GLU A 34 19.61 -38.73 -4.75
N ASN A 35 19.12 -39.95 -4.62
CA ASN A 35 18.91 -40.86 -5.78
C ASN A 35 17.87 -40.30 -6.75
N SER A 36 16.78 -39.71 -6.25
CA SER A 36 15.73 -39.11 -7.07
C SER A 36 16.24 -37.90 -7.84
N VAL A 37 17.00 -37.02 -7.19
CA VAL A 37 17.61 -35.85 -7.85
C VAL A 37 18.64 -36.28 -8.89
N ASN A 38 19.53 -37.22 -8.59
CA ASN A 38 20.50 -37.74 -9.54
C ASN A 38 19.84 -38.39 -10.76
N SER A 39 18.76 -39.15 -10.56
CA SER A 39 17.98 -39.76 -11.64
C SER A 39 17.35 -38.70 -12.53
N PHE A 40 16.77 -37.64 -11.93
CA PHE A 40 16.21 -36.50 -12.68
C PHE A 40 17.30 -35.79 -13.51
N LEU A 41 18.46 -35.50 -12.91
CA LEU A 41 19.57 -34.84 -13.59
C LEU A 41 20.08 -35.69 -14.78
N SER A 42 20.29 -36.99 -14.54
CA SER A 42 20.75 -37.90 -15.58
C SER A 42 19.75 -38.04 -16.71
N ALA A 43 18.46 -38.19 -16.41
CA ALA A 43 17.40 -38.31 -17.40
C ALA A 43 17.26 -37.10 -18.32
N ASN A 44 17.62 -35.92 -17.83
CA ASN A 44 17.50 -34.64 -18.55
C ASN A 44 18.85 -34.06 -19.02
N GLY A 45 19.95 -34.79 -18.84
CA GLY A 45 21.29 -34.34 -19.25
C GLY A 45 21.76 -33.06 -18.49
N LEU A 46 21.30 -32.87 -17.26
CA LEU A 46 21.59 -31.68 -16.46
C LEU A 46 22.81 -31.89 -15.58
N THR A 47 23.55 -30.81 -15.37
CA THR A 47 24.67 -30.76 -14.42
C THR A 47 24.42 -29.60 -13.46
N LEU A 48 24.51 -29.84 -12.16
CA LEU A 48 24.43 -28.84 -11.10
C LEU A 48 25.76 -28.69 -10.39
N THR A 49 26.02 -27.49 -9.82
CA THR A 49 27.08 -27.33 -8.81
C THR A 49 26.66 -28.02 -7.51
N GLN A 50 27.59 -28.19 -6.58
CA GLN A 50 27.29 -28.82 -5.28
C GLN A 50 26.22 -28.06 -4.51
N GLN A 51 26.32 -26.72 -4.44
CA GLN A 51 25.36 -25.88 -3.76
C GLN A 51 23.95 -25.94 -4.41
N GLN A 52 23.89 -26.01 -5.73
CA GLN A 52 22.63 -26.17 -6.47
C GLN A 52 21.98 -27.52 -6.19
N PHE A 53 22.80 -28.57 -6.12
CA PHE A 53 22.34 -29.91 -5.76
C PHE A 53 21.81 -29.94 -4.32
N ASP A 54 22.52 -29.38 -3.36
CA ASP A 54 22.13 -29.33 -1.96
C ASP A 54 20.80 -28.60 -1.76
N ALA A 55 20.64 -27.45 -2.42
CA ALA A 55 19.40 -26.68 -2.38
C ALA A 55 18.21 -27.44 -2.99
N LEU A 56 18.41 -28.06 -4.17
CA LEU A 56 17.36 -28.85 -4.82
C LEU A 56 16.99 -30.09 -4.02
N ALA A 57 18.00 -30.77 -3.40
CA ALA A 57 17.77 -31.89 -2.51
C ALA A 57 16.97 -31.47 -1.26
N SER A 58 17.27 -30.29 -0.66
CA SER A 58 16.50 -29.76 0.46
C SER A 58 15.04 -29.49 0.07
N LEU A 59 14.80 -28.87 -1.09
CA LEU A 59 13.45 -28.63 -1.60
C LEU A 59 12.71 -29.95 -1.83
N GLN A 60 13.33 -30.91 -2.54
CA GLN A 60 12.74 -32.23 -2.80
C GLN A 60 12.49 -33.03 -1.52
N PHE A 61 13.35 -32.89 -0.52
CA PHE A 61 13.19 -33.54 0.79
C PHE A 61 11.92 -33.04 1.50
N ASN A 62 11.67 -31.74 1.43
CA ASN A 62 10.51 -31.12 2.07
C ASN A 62 9.24 -31.23 1.20
N CYS A 63 9.38 -31.21 -0.13
CA CYS A 63 8.28 -31.17 -1.10
C CYS A 63 8.48 -32.28 -2.14
N SER A 64 8.08 -33.51 -1.83
CA SER A 64 8.33 -34.70 -2.63
C SER A 64 7.84 -34.66 -4.09
N ALA A 65 6.94 -33.74 -4.41
CA ALA A 65 6.37 -33.59 -5.76
C ALA A 65 7.19 -32.66 -6.69
N VAL A 66 8.28 -32.05 -6.22
CA VAL A 66 9.05 -31.05 -6.99
C VAL A 66 9.58 -31.65 -8.29
N LEU A 67 10.10 -32.85 -8.28
CA LEU A 67 10.66 -33.49 -9.46
C LEU A 67 9.61 -34.06 -10.45
N SER A 68 8.31 -33.90 -10.15
CA SER A 68 7.20 -34.41 -10.97
C SER A 68 6.72 -33.44 -12.04
N GLY A 69 7.59 -32.54 -12.56
CA GLY A 69 7.25 -31.64 -13.68
C GLY A 69 6.67 -30.30 -13.24
N CYS A 70 6.96 -29.83 -12.03
CA CYS A 70 6.58 -28.53 -11.53
C CYS A 70 7.36 -27.39 -12.24
N ARG A 71 7.07 -26.13 -11.87
CA ARG A 71 7.72 -24.96 -12.49
C ARG A 71 9.24 -24.97 -12.28
N VAL A 72 9.75 -25.42 -11.12
CA VAL A 72 11.19 -25.50 -10.84
C VAL A 72 11.87 -26.43 -11.85
N THR A 73 11.35 -27.64 -12.03
CA THR A 73 11.93 -28.61 -12.97
C THR A 73 11.84 -28.18 -14.43
N ARG A 74 10.75 -27.50 -14.81
CA ARG A 74 10.64 -26.93 -16.17
C ARG A 74 11.67 -25.84 -16.44
N LEU A 75 11.97 -25.00 -15.46
CA LEU A 75 13.02 -23.99 -15.58
C LEU A 75 14.40 -24.64 -15.67
N LEU A 76 14.68 -25.65 -14.85
CA LEU A 76 15.95 -26.39 -14.90
C LEU A 76 16.15 -27.08 -16.26
N THR A 77 15.13 -27.75 -16.80
CA THR A 77 15.22 -28.46 -18.09
C THR A 77 15.23 -27.51 -19.28
N GLY A 78 14.62 -26.35 -19.17
CA GLY A 78 14.65 -25.29 -20.19
C GLY A 78 16.00 -24.58 -20.29
N GLY A 79 16.75 -24.54 -19.21
CA GLY A 79 18.09 -23.95 -19.13
C GLY A 79 18.16 -22.43 -19.23
N ASP A 80 17.05 -21.75 -19.48
CA ASP A 80 16.94 -20.30 -19.57
C ASP A 80 16.04 -19.79 -18.46
N TYR A 81 16.65 -19.45 -17.33
CA TYR A 81 15.96 -18.88 -16.18
C TYR A 81 16.77 -17.79 -15.51
N THR A 82 16.05 -16.81 -14.99
CA THR A 82 16.62 -15.76 -14.10
C THR A 82 16.48 -16.18 -12.64
N GLU A 83 17.21 -15.49 -11.76
CA GLU A 83 17.05 -15.67 -10.32
C GLU A 83 15.60 -15.43 -9.89
N VAL A 84 14.95 -14.36 -10.40
CA VAL A 84 13.56 -14.01 -10.10
C VAL A 84 12.59 -15.10 -10.57
N SER A 85 12.76 -15.63 -11.77
CA SER A 85 11.87 -16.69 -12.29
C SER A 85 11.99 -17.98 -11.49
N MET A 86 13.21 -18.33 -11.05
CA MET A 86 13.48 -19.46 -10.18
C MET A 86 12.91 -19.21 -8.77
N ALA A 87 13.12 -18.02 -8.21
CA ALA A 87 12.56 -17.64 -6.92
C ALA A 87 11.04 -17.74 -6.90
N ASN A 88 10.35 -17.25 -7.94
CA ASN A 88 8.90 -17.41 -8.09
C ASN A 88 8.47 -18.90 -8.15
N ALA A 89 9.24 -19.75 -8.82
CA ALA A 89 8.95 -21.17 -8.87
C ALA A 89 9.16 -21.86 -7.51
N TRP A 90 10.22 -21.47 -6.79
CA TRP A 90 10.56 -22.01 -5.47
C TRP A 90 9.57 -21.57 -4.39
N CYS A 91 9.26 -20.28 -4.36
CA CYS A 91 8.33 -19.69 -3.40
C CYS A 91 6.85 -20.05 -3.63
N SER A 92 6.52 -20.83 -4.68
CA SER A 92 5.20 -21.46 -4.80
C SER A 92 4.98 -22.58 -3.77
N TRP A 93 6.05 -23.09 -3.14
CA TRP A 93 6.04 -24.19 -2.16
C TRP A 93 6.08 -23.68 -0.71
N VAL A 94 5.16 -22.77 -0.36
CA VAL A 94 5.10 -22.12 0.97
C VAL A 94 3.85 -22.44 1.76
N SER A 95 3.11 -23.49 1.38
CA SER A 95 1.86 -23.88 2.05
C SER A 95 2.04 -25.17 2.85
N VAL A 96 1.39 -25.23 4.00
CA VAL A 96 1.25 -26.44 4.83
C VAL A 96 -0.24 -26.68 5.07
N GLY A 97 -0.75 -27.86 4.68
CA GLY A 97 -2.18 -28.17 4.81
C GLY A 97 -3.08 -27.19 4.05
N GLY A 98 -2.62 -26.64 2.94
CA GLY A 98 -3.35 -25.65 2.12
C GLY A 98 -3.27 -24.21 2.63
N SER A 99 -2.60 -23.95 3.76
CA SER A 99 -2.43 -22.62 4.34
C SER A 99 -1.00 -22.12 4.17
N TYR A 100 -0.84 -20.83 3.96
CA TYR A 100 0.46 -20.16 3.91
C TYR A 100 1.23 -20.33 5.23
N SER A 101 2.54 -20.54 5.12
CA SER A 101 3.46 -20.65 6.25
C SER A 101 4.69 -19.76 6.04
N SER A 102 4.89 -18.78 6.91
CA SER A 102 6.07 -17.94 6.91
C SER A 102 7.36 -18.76 7.11
N LYS A 103 7.29 -19.81 7.94
CA LYS A 103 8.40 -20.72 8.17
C LYS A 103 8.81 -21.47 6.89
N MET A 104 7.84 -21.82 6.03
CA MET A 104 8.17 -22.42 4.73
C MET A 104 8.76 -21.38 3.79
N LEU A 105 8.31 -20.12 3.83
CA LEU A 105 8.92 -19.06 3.05
C LEU A 105 10.39 -18.83 3.47
N GLU A 106 10.68 -18.73 4.74
CA GLU A 106 12.06 -18.61 5.27
C GLU A 106 12.94 -19.76 4.76
N ARG A 107 12.43 -20.98 4.77
CA ARG A 107 13.11 -22.14 4.21
C ARG A 107 13.39 -21.99 2.71
N ARG A 108 12.40 -21.60 1.93
CA ARG A 108 12.54 -21.35 0.47
C ARG A 108 13.57 -20.28 0.16
N ILE A 109 13.56 -19.18 0.92
CA ILE A 109 14.55 -18.10 0.74
C ILE A 109 15.96 -18.61 1.03
N ARG A 110 16.15 -19.34 2.14
CA ARG A 110 17.45 -19.93 2.47
C ARG A 110 17.93 -20.94 1.41
N GLU A 111 17.07 -21.80 0.92
CA GLU A 111 17.39 -22.72 -0.18
C GLU A 111 17.80 -21.97 -1.48
N LEU A 112 17.16 -20.86 -1.80
CA LEU A 112 17.53 -19.99 -2.92
C LEU A 112 18.89 -19.31 -2.71
N GLN A 113 19.19 -18.86 -1.48
CA GLN A 113 20.48 -18.29 -1.13
C GLN A 113 21.61 -19.33 -1.28
N VAL A 114 21.36 -20.57 -0.90
CA VAL A 114 22.30 -21.67 -1.18
C VAL A 114 22.43 -21.87 -2.69
N TYR A 115 21.32 -21.96 -3.41
CA TYR A 115 21.32 -22.27 -4.85
C TYR A 115 22.12 -21.26 -5.69
N PHE A 116 21.92 -19.96 -5.43
CA PHE A 116 22.55 -18.90 -6.22
C PHE A 116 23.87 -18.40 -5.66
N TYR A 117 24.06 -18.44 -4.34
CA TYR A 117 25.18 -17.78 -3.67
C TYR A 117 26.07 -18.72 -2.83
N GLY A 118 25.64 -19.94 -2.58
CA GLY A 118 26.33 -20.86 -1.68
C GLY A 118 26.24 -20.42 -0.19
N ASP A 119 25.29 -19.57 0.12
CA ASP A 119 25.08 -19.08 1.48
C ASP A 119 24.19 -20.04 2.28
N TYR A 120 24.81 -20.98 2.97
CA TYR A 120 24.12 -21.97 3.80
C TYR A 120 23.59 -21.40 5.12
N THR A 121 24.05 -20.23 5.54
CA THR A 121 23.61 -19.55 6.75
C THR A 121 22.38 -18.69 6.53
N GLY A 122 22.18 -18.20 5.29
CA GLY A 122 21.14 -17.28 4.91
C GLY A 122 21.38 -15.83 5.34
N ASN A 123 22.60 -15.50 5.83
CA ASN A 123 22.93 -14.20 6.40
C ASN A 123 24.02 -13.43 5.65
N GLU A 124 24.67 -14.07 4.67
CA GLU A 124 25.85 -13.54 3.99
C GLU A 124 25.54 -12.96 2.62
N SER A 125 24.44 -13.40 2.00
CA SER A 125 24.02 -12.95 0.67
C SER A 125 22.85 -12.00 0.72
N ASP A 126 22.81 -11.09 -0.26
CA ASP A 126 21.67 -10.23 -0.52
C ASP A 126 21.06 -10.59 -1.89
N PRO A 127 19.98 -11.37 -1.91
CA PRO A 127 19.36 -11.87 -3.15
C PRO A 127 19.05 -10.78 -4.17
N GLY A 128 19.20 -11.12 -5.46
CA GLY A 128 18.85 -10.25 -6.58
C GLY A 128 17.33 -10.02 -6.75
N PHE A 129 16.54 -10.42 -5.79
CA PHE A 129 15.10 -10.23 -5.78
C PHE A 129 14.59 -9.71 -4.44
N ARG A 130 13.37 -9.15 -4.48
CA ARG A 130 12.53 -8.88 -3.32
C ARG A 130 11.20 -9.58 -3.51
N TYR A 131 10.53 -9.93 -2.41
CA TYR A 131 9.24 -10.62 -2.50
C TYR A 131 8.13 -9.86 -1.81
N LEU A 132 6.91 -10.04 -2.34
CA LEU A 132 5.67 -9.68 -1.67
C LEU A 132 4.91 -10.93 -1.24
N VAL A 133 4.49 -10.96 0.02
CA VAL A 133 3.53 -11.94 0.53
C VAL A 133 2.15 -11.31 0.48
N HIS A 134 1.31 -11.79 -0.43
CA HIS A 134 -0.04 -11.25 -0.64
C HIS A 134 -1.04 -11.89 0.33
N MET A 135 -1.58 -11.11 1.26
CA MET A 135 -2.61 -11.53 2.21
C MET A 135 -3.97 -11.06 1.68
N PRO A 136 -4.87 -11.97 1.29
CA PRO A 136 -6.12 -11.60 0.63
C PRO A 136 -7.17 -10.95 1.56
N ASN A 137 -6.90 -10.83 2.85
CA ASN A 137 -7.68 -10.06 3.81
C ASN A 137 -9.21 -10.27 3.68
N GLY A 138 -9.65 -11.52 3.77
CA GLY A 138 -11.04 -11.93 3.59
C GLY A 138 -11.45 -12.25 2.15
N GLY A 139 -10.53 -12.16 1.20
CA GLY A 139 -10.71 -12.58 -0.20
C GLY A 139 -9.92 -13.84 -0.55
N SER A 140 -9.72 -14.04 -1.85
CA SER A 140 -8.99 -15.16 -2.45
C SER A 140 -7.99 -14.67 -3.49
N LEU A 141 -6.95 -15.47 -3.75
CA LEU A 141 -5.96 -15.28 -4.80
C LEU A 141 -6.10 -16.40 -5.83
N GLU A 142 -5.90 -16.08 -7.10
CA GLU A 142 -5.81 -17.05 -8.18
C GLU A 142 -4.39 -17.60 -8.33
N ASP A 143 -3.38 -16.74 -8.10
CA ASP A 143 -1.97 -17.06 -8.20
C ASP A 143 -1.31 -17.36 -6.85
N ASN A 144 0.01 -17.57 -6.89
CA ASN A 144 0.82 -17.80 -5.71
C ASN A 144 0.75 -16.63 -4.73
N ARG A 145 0.71 -16.97 -3.45
CA ARG A 145 0.73 -15.97 -2.37
C ARG A 145 2.02 -15.16 -2.31
N VAL A 146 3.14 -15.75 -2.69
CA VAL A 146 4.44 -15.10 -2.69
C VAL A 146 4.89 -14.89 -4.12
N LEU A 147 5.13 -13.64 -4.49
CA LEU A 147 5.70 -13.25 -5.77
C LEU A 147 7.02 -12.51 -5.56
N CYS A 148 8.00 -12.85 -6.39
CA CYS A 148 9.34 -12.27 -6.36
C CYS A 148 9.55 -11.32 -7.54
N TYR A 149 10.23 -10.23 -7.29
CA TYR A 149 10.48 -9.12 -8.21
C TYR A 149 11.98 -8.77 -8.24
N PRO A 150 12.53 -8.29 -9.35
CA PRO A 150 13.93 -7.89 -9.41
C PRO A 150 14.23 -6.79 -8.40
N ARG A 151 15.27 -6.98 -7.60
CA ARG A 151 15.74 -5.95 -6.67
C ARG A 151 16.21 -4.71 -7.43
N GLY A 152 15.79 -3.54 -6.96
CA GLY A 152 16.14 -2.25 -7.55
C GLY A 152 15.27 -1.85 -8.74
N GLU A 153 14.32 -2.69 -9.14
CA GLU A 153 13.23 -2.34 -10.05
C GLU A 153 11.96 -1.99 -9.26
N THR A 154 10.79 -2.19 -9.85
CA THR A 154 9.51 -1.98 -9.18
C THR A 154 8.77 -3.30 -8.95
N TYR A 155 7.73 -3.29 -8.11
CA TYR A 155 6.80 -4.42 -7.96
C TYR A 155 5.83 -4.47 -9.16
N ALA A 156 6.36 -4.55 -10.37
CA ALA A 156 5.58 -4.53 -11.60
C ALA A 156 4.63 -5.74 -11.72
N ALA A 157 3.49 -5.52 -12.38
CA ALA A 157 2.49 -6.57 -12.65
C ALA A 157 1.95 -7.24 -11.36
N LEU A 158 1.57 -6.42 -10.38
CA LEU A 158 0.91 -6.89 -9.16
C LEU A 158 -0.35 -7.69 -9.50
N GLN A 159 -0.52 -8.84 -8.86
CA GLN A 159 -1.74 -9.62 -8.99
C GLN A 159 -2.94 -8.90 -8.37
N THR A 160 -4.14 -9.36 -8.71
CA THR A 160 -5.37 -8.93 -8.07
C THR A 160 -5.89 -10.01 -7.14
N ALA A 161 -6.77 -9.64 -6.21
CA ALA A 161 -7.50 -10.56 -5.36
C ALA A 161 -9.01 -10.46 -5.65
N THR A 162 -9.76 -11.48 -5.26
CA THR A 162 -11.22 -11.51 -5.43
C THR A 162 -11.92 -11.69 -4.10
N ARG A 163 -13.08 -11.03 -3.93
CA ARG A 163 -13.96 -11.19 -2.78
C ARG A 163 -15.40 -11.02 -3.23
N SER A 164 -16.26 -11.95 -2.81
CA SER A 164 -17.69 -11.88 -3.16
C SER A 164 -18.34 -10.59 -2.65
N GLY A 165 -18.98 -9.85 -3.55
CA GLY A 165 -19.69 -8.61 -3.24
C GLY A 165 -18.81 -7.40 -2.99
N MET A 166 -17.51 -7.48 -3.23
CA MET A 166 -16.55 -6.38 -3.04
C MET A 166 -15.64 -6.22 -4.26
N TYR A 167 -15.14 -5.03 -4.45
CA TYR A 167 -14.15 -4.70 -5.48
C TYR A 167 -12.75 -4.62 -4.85
N PHE A 168 -11.75 -5.13 -5.54
CA PHE A 168 -10.36 -5.03 -5.09
C PHE A 168 -9.90 -3.58 -5.19
N ALA A 169 -9.37 -3.05 -4.09
CA ALA A 169 -8.95 -1.65 -3.96
C ALA A 169 -7.42 -1.46 -3.91
N GLY A 170 -6.64 -2.53 -4.09
CA GLY A 170 -5.19 -2.48 -4.11
C GLY A 170 -4.54 -3.25 -2.96
N TRP A 171 -3.20 -3.25 -2.98
CA TRP A 171 -2.36 -3.87 -1.96
C TRP A 171 -1.80 -2.83 -1.01
N TYR A 172 -1.85 -3.10 0.29
CA TYR A 172 -1.40 -2.17 1.33
C TYR A 172 -0.48 -2.86 2.34
N THR A 173 0.40 -2.11 2.99
CA THR A 173 1.35 -2.66 3.98
C THR A 173 0.69 -3.09 5.30
N ALA A 174 -0.59 -2.80 5.50
CA ALA A 174 -1.36 -3.22 6.67
C ALA A 174 -2.76 -3.70 6.26
N ALA A 175 -3.41 -4.52 7.09
CA ALA A 175 -4.76 -5.05 6.84
C ALA A 175 -5.84 -3.96 6.87
N SER A 176 -5.57 -2.84 7.55
CA SER A 176 -6.37 -1.62 7.58
C SER A 176 -5.41 -0.44 7.57
N GLY A 177 -5.62 0.54 6.69
CA GLY A 177 -4.65 1.61 6.44
C GLY A 177 -3.34 1.07 5.82
N GLY A 178 -2.24 1.73 6.12
CA GLY A 178 -0.92 1.39 5.56
C GLY A 178 -0.64 2.07 4.22
N ALA A 179 0.59 1.92 3.74
CA ALA A 179 1.00 2.48 2.45
C ALA A 179 0.47 1.63 1.29
N HIS A 180 -0.05 2.27 0.26
CA HIS A 180 -0.47 1.62 -0.98
C HIS A 180 0.76 1.15 -1.77
N ILE A 181 0.76 -0.09 -2.17
CA ILE A 181 1.80 -0.71 -3.00
C ILE A 181 1.26 -0.85 -4.41
N THR A 182 1.94 -0.22 -5.35
CA THR A 182 1.54 -0.13 -6.76
C THR A 182 2.58 -0.76 -7.68
N ASN A 183 2.25 -0.88 -8.96
CA ASN A 183 3.18 -1.39 -9.99
C ASN A 183 4.45 -0.52 -10.14
N SER A 184 4.42 0.73 -9.71
CA SER A 184 5.56 1.66 -9.73
C SER A 184 6.33 1.74 -8.40
N THR A 185 5.82 1.12 -7.32
CA THR A 185 6.53 1.10 -6.03
C THR A 185 7.87 0.39 -6.16
N PRO A 186 9.00 1.01 -5.73
CA PRO A 186 10.33 0.38 -5.81
C PRO A 186 10.40 -0.92 -5.00
N ALA A 187 10.95 -1.98 -5.61
CA ALA A 187 11.22 -3.26 -4.95
C ALA A 187 12.50 -3.17 -4.08
N ALA A 188 12.45 -2.33 -3.05
CA ALA A 188 13.57 -2.06 -2.15
C ALA A 188 13.68 -3.10 -1.02
N GLU A 189 12.55 -3.63 -0.56
CA GLU A 189 12.48 -4.54 0.61
C GLU A 189 11.48 -5.67 0.42
N ASN A 190 11.52 -6.66 1.30
CA ASN A 190 10.52 -7.74 1.34
C ASN A 190 9.32 -7.29 2.18
N LEU A 191 8.11 -7.43 1.65
CA LEU A 191 6.92 -6.94 2.32
C LEU A 191 5.83 -8.02 2.44
N ILE A 192 5.00 -7.88 3.46
CA ILE A 192 3.69 -8.51 3.54
C ILE A 192 2.67 -7.44 3.17
N VAL A 193 1.84 -7.72 2.18
CA VAL A 193 0.81 -6.79 1.70
C VAL A 193 -0.58 -7.40 1.84
N TYR A 194 -1.54 -6.55 2.13
CA TYR A 194 -2.92 -6.94 2.42
C TYR A 194 -3.85 -6.35 1.37
N ALA A 195 -4.75 -7.17 0.84
CA ALA A 195 -5.80 -6.68 -0.03
C ALA A 195 -6.73 -5.74 0.73
N HIS A 196 -7.01 -4.57 0.15
CA HIS A 196 -8.10 -3.72 0.58
C HIS A 196 -9.29 -3.89 -0.35
N TRP A 197 -10.49 -3.60 0.17
CA TRP A 197 -11.76 -3.88 -0.46
C TRP A 197 -12.65 -2.65 -0.46
N SER A 198 -13.35 -2.41 -1.59
CA SER A 198 -14.30 -1.32 -1.76
C SER A 198 -15.69 -1.89 -2.09
N SER A 199 -16.73 -1.24 -1.66
CA SER A 199 -18.12 -1.51 -2.10
C SER A 199 -18.42 -0.97 -3.50
N THR A 200 -17.55 -0.10 -4.03
CA THR A 200 -17.65 0.49 -5.36
C THR A 200 -16.47 0.07 -6.25
N PRO A 201 -16.65 0.04 -7.59
CA PRO A 201 -15.56 -0.25 -8.51
C PRO A 201 -14.35 0.69 -8.29
N VAL A 202 -13.14 0.13 -8.27
CA VAL A 202 -11.88 0.86 -8.21
C VAL A 202 -11.18 0.71 -9.55
N GLU A 203 -10.90 1.82 -10.21
CA GLU A 203 -10.13 1.82 -11.45
C GLU A 203 -8.64 1.63 -11.14
N ASN A 204 -8.00 0.67 -11.84
CA ASN A 204 -6.57 0.41 -11.77
C ASN A 204 -6.00 0.32 -10.34
N PRO A 205 -6.49 -0.59 -9.49
CA PRO A 205 -6.10 -0.64 -8.08
C PRO A 205 -4.63 -0.98 -7.83
N ASN A 206 -3.88 -1.41 -8.84
CA ASN A 206 -2.45 -1.70 -8.80
C ASN A 206 -1.59 -0.61 -9.46
N GLU A 207 -2.22 0.43 -10.01
CA GLU A 207 -1.51 1.52 -10.63
C GLU A 207 -1.41 2.71 -9.65
N ASP A 208 -0.35 3.48 -9.80
CA ASP A 208 -0.35 4.83 -9.29
C ASP A 208 -1.38 5.63 -10.10
N ASN A 209 -2.52 5.87 -9.52
CA ASN A 209 -3.56 6.71 -10.11
C ASN A 209 -3.11 8.19 -10.15
N GLY A 210 -1.89 8.43 -10.63
CA GLY A 210 -1.29 9.74 -10.85
C GLY A 210 -0.13 10.11 -9.94
N GLY A 211 0.46 9.16 -9.18
CA GLY A 211 1.58 9.43 -8.30
C GLY A 211 2.87 8.73 -8.70
N SER A 212 3.69 9.35 -9.53
CA SER A 212 5.12 9.06 -9.68
C SER A 212 5.87 9.41 -8.38
N GLY A 213 5.80 8.55 -7.35
CA GLY A 213 6.43 8.82 -6.05
C GLY A 213 5.88 10.03 -5.30
N GLU A 214 4.82 10.66 -5.81
CA GLU A 214 4.11 11.76 -5.17
C GLU A 214 3.04 11.21 -4.21
N ASP A 215 2.79 11.95 -3.15
CA ASP A 215 1.71 11.67 -2.20
C ASP A 215 0.38 11.44 -2.92
N PRO A 216 -0.50 10.54 -2.40
CA PRO A 216 -1.87 10.47 -2.88
C PRO A 216 -2.45 11.88 -3.02
N VAL A 217 -3.16 12.13 -4.11
CA VAL A 217 -3.64 13.48 -4.44
C VAL A 217 -4.38 14.13 -3.28
N THR A 218 -5.12 13.35 -2.50
CA THR A 218 -5.81 13.79 -1.29
C THR A 218 -4.85 14.22 -0.18
N LEU A 219 -3.80 13.44 0.04
CA LEU A 219 -2.78 13.76 1.05
C LEU A 219 -2.07 15.05 0.67
N LYS A 220 -1.67 15.18 -0.60
CA LYS A 220 -1.07 16.41 -1.12
C LYS A 220 -2.01 17.60 -0.93
N PHE A 221 -3.29 17.47 -1.27
CA PHE A 221 -4.29 18.52 -1.11
C PHE A 221 -4.40 18.97 0.36
N ILE A 222 -4.43 18.04 1.31
CA ILE A 222 -4.47 18.35 2.74
C ILE A 222 -3.17 19.03 3.18
N LYS A 223 -2.01 18.51 2.79
CA LYS A 223 -0.70 19.10 3.12
C LYS A 223 -0.55 20.52 2.60
N ASP A 224 -1.02 20.76 1.39
CA ASP A 224 -0.98 22.09 0.74
C ASP A 224 -1.86 23.12 1.49
N HIS A 225 -2.97 22.68 2.10
CA HIS A 225 -3.81 23.54 2.92
C HIS A 225 -3.28 23.78 4.34
N GLU A 226 -2.68 22.76 4.96
CA GLU A 226 -2.19 22.84 6.33
C GLU A 226 -0.83 23.56 6.43
N GLY A 227 0.05 23.34 5.42
CA GLY A 227 1.44 23.76 5.49
C GLY A 227 2.28 22.96 6.50
N PHE A 228 3.58 22.89 6.26
CA PHE A 228 4.52 22.16 7.12
C PHE A 228 5.06 23.03 8.25
N SER A 229 4.99 22.55 9.48
CA SER A 229 5.68 23.13 10.64
C SER A 229 6.66 22.14 11.25
N LYS A 230 7.95 22.46 11.19
CA LYS A 230 9.01 21.62 11.75
C LYS A 230 8.93 21.50 13.26
N PHE A 231 8.52 22.55 13.95
CA PHE A 231 8.48 22.62 15.40
C PHE A 231 7.05 22.68 15.92
N ALA A 232 6.85 22.17 17.14
CA ALA A 232 5.55 22.24 17.79
C ALA A 232 5.13 23.70 18.06
N TYR A 233 3.89 24.03 17.76
CA TYR A 233 3.26 25.32 18.01
C TYR A 233 1.91 25.14 18.67
N TRP A 234 1.46 26.19 19.38
CA TRP A 234 0.17 26.17 20.05
C TRP A 234 -0.93 26.61 19.08
N ASP A 235 -1.92 25.74 18.86
CA ASP A 235 -3.03 26.01 17.96
C ASP A 235 -4.36 25.57 18.58
N TYR A 236 -5.33 26.49 18.66
CA TYR A 236 -6.70 26.27 19.13
C TYR A 236 -6.86 25.37 20.37
N GLY A 237 -5.95 25.47 21.35
CA GLY A 237 -6.04 24.75 22.61
C GLY A 237 -5.25 23.44 22.67
N GLN A 238 -4.40 23.16 21.70
CA GLN A 238 -3.50 22.01 21.67
C GLN A 238 -2.14 22.35 21.06
N TRP A 239 -1.12 21.52 21.38
CA TRP A 239 0.15 21.57 20.67
C TRP A 239 0.04 20.78 19.37
N THR A 240 0.54 21.37 18.30
CA THR A 240 0.43 20.87 16.94
C THR A 240 1.80 20.90 16.26
N ILE A 241 2.10 19.92 15.39
CA ILE A 241 3.36 19.81 14.65
C ILE A 241 3.10 19.23 13.25
N GLY A 242 4.05 19.40 12.35
CA GLY A 242 3.99 18.85 10.99
C GLY A 242 2.86 19.48 10.17
N TYR A 243 1.97 18.67 9.68
CA TYR A 243 0.78 19.07 8.91
C TYR A 243 -0.49 19.08 9.78
N GLY A 244 -0.45 19.79 10.91
CA GLY A 244 -1.62 19.91 11.77
C GLY A 244 -1.85 18.75 12.74
N THR A 245 -0.88 17.86 12.95
CA THR A 245 -1.02 16.70 13.84
C THR A 245 -0.73 17.08 15.30
N ARG A 246 -1.56 16.54 16.22
CA ARG A 246 -1.40 16.80 17.65
C ARG A 246 -0.09 16.21 18.19
N CYS A 247 0.56 16.93 19.12
CA CYS A 247 1.71 16.47 19.89
C CYS A 247 1.70 17.00 21.31
N GLU A 248 2.64 16.55 22.15
CA GLU A 248 2.93 17.18 23.43
C GLU A 248 3.97 18.32 23.26
N LYS A 249 3.95 19.30 24.17
CA LYS A 249 4.78 20.53 24.05
C LYS A 249 6.25 20.31 23.76
N ASN A 250 6.86 19.29 24.35
CA ASN A 250 8.30 19.01 24.25
C ASN A 250 8.57 17.61 23.68
N GLU A 251 7.62 17.04 22.96
CA GLU A 251 7.75 15.68 22.41
C GLU A 251 8.86 15.62 21.34
N PHE A 252 9.02 16.69 20.56
CA PHE A 252 10.01 16.79 19.48
C PHE A 252 10.88 18.04 19.67
N PRO A 253 11.88 18.02 20.57
CA PRO A 253 12.69 19.21 20.89
C PRO A 253 13.54 19.68 19.71
N ASP A 254 13.97 18.76 18.83
CA ASP A 254 14.75 19.07 17.62
C ASP A 254 13.87 19.27 16.37
N GLY A 255 12.54 19.21 16.55
CA GLY A 255 11.56 19.23 15.47
C GLY A 255 11.43 17.89 14.77
N ILE A 256 10.61 17.85 13.71
CA ILE A 256 10.42 16.68 12.87
C ILE A 256 10.77 16.99 11.41
N THR A 257 11.04 15.94 10.63
CA THR A 257 11.20 16.03 9.17
C THR A 257 9.84 16.06 8.47
N GLU A 258 9.80 16.45 7.20
CA GLU A 258 8.57 16.35 6.39
C GLU A 258 8.08 14.91 6.25
N GLU A 259 9.00 13.95 6.18
CA GLU A 259 8.68 12.52 6.08
C GLU A 259 8.03 11.99 7.37
N GLU A 260 8.54 12.38 8.54
CA GLU A 260 7.91 12.06 9.83
C GLU A 260 6.54 12.74 9.97
N ALA A 261 6.41 13.98 9.49
CA ALA A 261 5.13 14.68 9.46
C ALA A 261 4.11 14.00 8.54
N ASP A 262 4.57 13.53 7.37
CA ASP A 262 3.76 12.77 6.42
C ASP A 262 3.23 11.47 7.04
N GLN A 263 4.10 10.70 7.67
CA GLN A 263 3.71 9.46 8.37
C GLN A 263 2.67 9.73 9.46
N ARG A 264 2.86 10.79 10.26
CA ARG A 264 1.90 11.19 11.30
C ARG A 264 0.55 11.60 10.72
N LEU A 265 0.56 12.36 9.62
CA LEU A 265 -0.66 12.75 8.92
C LEU A 265 -1.41 11.51 8.39
N ARG A 266 -0.72 10.59 7.73
CA ARG A 266 -1.30 9.34 7.23
C ARG A 266 -1.98 8.52 8.34
N LEU A 267 -1.30 8.38 9.49
CA LEU A 267 -1.88 7.67 10.64
C LEU A 267 -3.14 8.35 11.16
N MET A 268 -3.16 9.68 11.18
CA MET A 268 -4.31 10.46 11.62
C MET A 268 -5.48 10.35 10.63
N LEU A 269 -5.21 10.31 9.33
CA LEU A 269 -6.23 10.20 8.29
C LEU A 269 -6.99 8.86 8.36
N VAL A 270 -6.37 7.78 8.82
CA VAL A 270 -7.04 6.48 9.00
C VAL A 270 -8.30 6.59 9.90
N ASP A 271 -8.22 7.38 10.96
CA ASP A 271 -9.38 7.57 11.85
C ASP A 271 -10.50 8.37 11.15
N PHE A 272 -10.15 9.36 10.34
CA PHE A 272 -11.13 10.15 9.58
C PHE A 272 -11.72 9.36 8.41
N GLU A 273 -10.92 8.57 7.72
CA GLU A 273 -11.39 7.63 6.69
C GLU A 273 -12.43 6.69 7.28
N LYS A 274 -12.11 6.07 8.42
CA LYS A 274 -13.07 5.20 9.11
C LYS A 274 -14.37 5.90 9.47
N MET A 275 -14.32 7.15 9.94
CA MET A 275 -15.54 7.91 10.28
C MET A 275 -16.39 8.18 9.05
N VAL A 276 -15.78 8.49 7.91
CA VAL A 276 -16.48 8.71 6.64
C VAL A 276 -17.05 7.40 6.11
N ASP A 277 -16.27 6.32 6.14
CA ASP A 277 -16.70 4.98 5.72
C ASP A 277 -17.92 4.51 6.52
N ASP A 278 -17.87 4.61 7.87
CA ASP A 278 -18.98 4.24 8.75
C ASP A 278 -20.30 4.98 8.40
N VAL A 279 -20.20 6.21 7.90
CA VAL A 279 -21.38 7.01 7.44
C VAL A 279 -21.82 6.58 6.06
N LEU A 280 -20.89 6.35 5.14
CA LEU A 280 -21.18 6.02 3.75
C LEU A 280 -21.66 4.57 3.58
N ASP A 281 -21.34 3.66 4.51
CA ASP A 281 -21.88 2.30 4.52
C ASP A 281 -23.42 2.26 4.56
N ALA A 282 -24.04 3.29 5.14
CA ALA A 282 -25.49 3.45 5.16
C ALA A 282 -26.06 4.31 4.01
N SER A 283 -25.18 4.86 3.15
CA SER A 283 -25.57 5.71 2.02
C SER A 283 -26.14 4.89 0.86
N PRO A 284 -27.25 5.30 0.25
CA PRO A 284 -27.75 4.70 -0.98
C PRO A 284 -27.00 5.18 -2.23
N LEU A 285 -26.04 6.10 -2.09
CA LEU A 285 -25.30 6.70 -3.19
C LEU A 285 -23.98 5.99 -3.43
N VAL A 286 -23.55 5.98 -4.67
CA VAL A 286 -22.19 5.64 -5.07
C VAL A 286 -21.40 6.94 -5.19
N HIS A 287 -20.35 7.08 -4.40
CA HIS A 287 -19.49 8.26 -4.40
C HIS A 287 -18.28 8.03 -5.30
N THR A 288 -17.88 9.07 -6.02
CA THR A 288 -16.59 9.08 -6.73
C THR A 288 -15.44 9.22 -5.72
N GLN A 289 -14.22 8.88 -6.15
CA GLN A 289 -13.03 9.09 -5.31
C GLN A 289 -12.89 10.56 -4.89
N SER A 290 -13.09 11.50 -5.81
CA SER A 290 -12.99 12.94 -5.48
C SER A 290 -14.05 13.42 -4.49
N GLN A 291 -15.24 12.82 -4.50
CA GLN A 291 -16.26 13.10 -3.49
C GLN A 291 -15.85 12.57 -2.11
N TYR A 292 -15.33 11.37 -2.06
CA TYR A 292 -14.78 10.77 -0.84
C TYR A 292 -13.63 11.60 -0.29
N ASP A 293 -12.68 11.97 -1.12
CA ASP A 293 -11.50 12.76 -0.74
C ASP A 293 -11.87 14.15 -0.20
N ALA A 294 -12.87 14.78 -0.81
CA ALA A 294 -13.40 16.04 -0.31
C ALA A 294 -14.04 15.90 1.08
N MET A 295 -14.75 14.78 1.34
CA MET A 295 -15.31 14.48 2.66
C MET A 295 -14.21 14.21 3.68
N ILE A 296 -13.11 13.52 3.32
CA ILE A 296 -11.94 13.32 4.18
C ILE A 296 -11.30 14.67 4.53
N SER A 297 -11.00 15.52 3.55
CA SER A 297 -10.45 16.86 3.79
C SER A 297 -11.36 17.72 4.70
N PHE A 298 -12.66 17.67 4.44
CA PHE A 298 -13.65 18.39 5.24
C PHE A 298 -13.71 17.89 6.68
N THR A 299 -13.68 16.56 6.87
CA THR A 299 -13.68 15.93 8.20
C THR A 299 -12.38 16.19 8.96
N PHE A 300 -11.25 16.12 8.28
CA PHE A 300 -9.95 16.44 8.85
C PHE A 300 -9.90 17.87 9.41
N ASN A 301 -10.41 18.84 8.65
CA ASN A 301 -10.36 20.25 9.04
C ASN A 301 -11.37 20.62 10.13
N LEU A 302 -12.58 20.07 10.11
CA LEU A 302 -13.71 20.47 10.97
C LEU A 302 -14.05 19.46 12.06
N GLY A 303 -13.45 18.28 12.01
CA GLY A 303 -13.86 17.15 12.84
C GLY A 303 -15.19 16.53 12.39
N PRO A 304 -15.69 15.51 13.11
CA PRO A 304 -16.83 14.72 12.71
C PRO A 304 -18.19 15.38 13.00
N GLN A 305 -18.27 16.66 13.34
CA GLN A 305 -19.52 17.32 13.74
C GLN A 305 -20.59 17.29 12.62
N TRP A 306 -20.18 17.27 11.36
CA TRP A 306 -21.07 17.19 10.22
C TRP A 306 -21.81 15.85 10.14
N ILE A 307 -21.26 14.81 10.79
CA ILE A 307 -21.84 13.45 10.88
C ILE A 307 -23.07 13.46 11.82
N ASN A 308 -23.94 14.40 11.65
CA ASN A 308 -25.20 14.47 12.36
C ASN A 308 -26.31 14.74 11.35
N PRO A 309 -27.33 13.85 11.28
CA PRO A 309 -28.43 13.95 10.31
C PRO A 309 -29.20 15.28 10.31
N LYS A 310 -29.06 16.08 11.38
CA LYS A 310 -29.71 17.41 11.43
C LYS A 310 -29.07 18.45 10.49
N TYR A 311 -27.85 18.20 10.02
CA TYR A 311 -27.16 19.14 9.15
C TYR A 311 -27.42 18.85 7.67
N ASN A 312 -27.65 19.90 6.89
CA ASN A 312 -27.86 19.76 5.45
C ASN A 312 -26.65 19.14 4.74
N ILE A 313 -25.44 19.43 5.21
CA ILE A 313 -24.23 18.84 4.59
C ILE A 313 -24.21 17.31 4.75
N TYR A 314 -24.64 16.76 5.90
CA TYR A 314 -24.82 15.31 6.07
C TYR A 314 -25.84 14.78 5.05
N GLN A 315 -27.01 15.45 4.94
CA GLN A 315 -28.04 15.01 4.00
C GLN A 315 -27.54 15.00 2.57
N TYR A 316 -26.73 15.99 2.21
CA TYR A 316 -26.17 16.11 0.87
C TYR A 316 -25.08 15.06 0.59
N PHE A 317 -24.19 14.82 1.53
CA PHE A 317 -23.17 13.78 1.40
C PHE A 317 -23.78 12.38 1.34
N VAL A 318 -24.76 12.09 2.19
CA VAL A 318 -25.30 10.73 2.34
C VAL A 318 -26.41 10.41 1.34
N TYR A 319 -27.30 11.37 1.06
CA TYR A 319 -28.50 11.11 0.27
C TYR A 319 -28.59 11.93 -1.03
N GLY A 320 -27.73 12.89 -1.25
CA GLY A 320 -27.78 13.75 -2.41
C GLY A 320 -28.97 14.70 -2.41
N GLY A 321 -29.61 14.89 -3.57
CA GLY A 321 -30.83 15.69 -3.70
C GLY A 321 -30.63 17.20 -3.61
N TYR A 322 -29.45 17.69 -3.93
CA TYR A 322 -29.05 19.11 -3.94
C TYR A 322 -28.81 19.61 -5.35
N THR A 323 -28.98 20.90 -5.54
CA THR A 323 -28.37 21.61 -6.65
C THR A 323 -26.93 21.97 -6.30
N GLU A 324 -26.08 22.13 -7.30
CA GLU A 324 -24.67 22.53 -7.12
C GLU A 324 -24.55 23.80 -6.23
N MET A 325 -25.42 24.78 -6.47
CA MET A 325 -25.44 26.02 -5.70
C MET A 325 -25.82 25.80 -4.22
N GLU A 326 -26.79 24.94 -3.94
CA GLU A 326 -27.19 24.59 -2.56
C GLU A 326 -26.07 23.89 -1.83
N PHE A 327 -25.37 22.97 -2.50
CA PHE A 327 -24.22 22.28 -1.94
C PHE A 327 -23.10 23.26 -1.57
N VAL A 328 -22.68 24.10 -2.51
CA VAL A 328 -21.60 25.07 -2.30
C VAL A 328 -21.96 26.10 -1.22
N ASN A 329 -23.20 26.57 -1.18
CA ASN A 329 -23.68 27.45 -0.11
C ASN A 329 -23.63 26.77 1.26
N THR A 330 -23.94 25.46 1.30
CA THR A 330 -23.92 24.70 2.55
C THR A 330 -22.47 24.47 3.01
N MET A 331 -21.55 24.10 2.12
CA MET A 331 -20.13 24.02 2.41
C MET A 331 -19.58 25.35 2.96
N GLY A 332 -19.93 26.46 2.32
CA GLY A 332 -19.49 27.80 2.70
C GLY A 332 -19.98 28.30 4.07
N ARG A 333 -20.91 27.60 4.72
CA ARG A 333 -21.36 27.92 6.09
C ARG A 333 -20.53 27.21 7.17
N TRP A 334 -19.73 26.22 6.80
CA TRP A 334 -18.85 25.47 7.71
C TRP A 334 -17.47 26.15 7.83
N LEU A 335 -17.52 27.38 8.28
CA LEU A 335 -16.38 28.17 8.70
C LEU A 335 -16.33 28.11 10.22
N SER A 336 -15.17 28.07 10.84
CA SER A 336 -15.03 27.84 12.28
C SER A 336 -15.91 28.74 13.17
N SER A 337 -16.13 28.34 14.40
CA SER A 337 -17.02 28.94 15.40
C SER A 337 -16.62 30.33 15.93
N SER A 338 -15.51 30.92 15.47
CA SER A 338 -15.12 32.29 15.86
C SER A 338 -15.75 33.30 14.88
N SER A 339 -16.20 34.43 15.42
CA SER A 339 -16.84 35.50 14.66
C SER A 339 -15.95 36.23 13.65
N GLU A 340 -14.71 35.78 13.47
CA GLU A 340 -13.78 36.28 12.45
C GLU A 340 -13.74 35.32 11.27
N VAL A 341 -14.03 35.87 10.09
CA VAL A 341 -13.91 35.18 8.83
C VAL A 341 -12.42 34.97 8.53
N VAL A 342 -11.99 33.72 8.56
CA VAL A 342 -10.64 33.35 8.17
C VAL A 342 -10.63 33.07 6.67
N ASP A 343 -9.99 33.93 5.90
CA ASP A 343 -9.88 33.86 4.43
C ASP A 343 -9.37 32.45 3.97
N GLY A 344 -8.42 31.87 4.71
CA GLY A 344 -7.92 30.53 4.45
C GLY A 344 -8.98 29.43 4.51
N LEU A 345 -9.91 29.49 5.49
CA LEU A 345 -11.01 28.51 5.59
C LEU A 345 -12.02 28.65 4.46
N ALA A 346 -12.32 29.88 4.06
CA ALA A 346 -13.20 30.11 2.92
C ALA A 346 -12.60 29.54 1.63
N ARG A 347 -11.32 29.75 1.40
CA ARG A 347 -10.61 29.18 0.25
C ARG A 347 -10.63 27.65 0.27
N ARG A 348 -10.36 27.04 1.42
CA ARG A 348 -10.44 25.59 1.58
C ARG A 348 -11.82 25.05 1.24
N ARG A 349 -12.91 25.70 1.70
CA ARG A 349 -14.30 25.29 1.34
C ARG A 349 -14.58 25.39 -0.16
N ILE A 350 -13.99 26.38 -0.84
CA ILE A 350 -14.09 26.53 -2.28
C ILE A 350 -13.37 25.37 -2.99
N ASP A 351 -12.15 25.08 -2.57
CA ASP A 351 -11.33 24.02 -3.17
C ASP A 351 -11.93 22.63 -2.92
N GLU A 352 -12.46 22.37 -1.71
CA GLU A 352 -13.17 21.13 -1.37
C GLU A 352 -14.50 20.98 -2.14
N ALA A 353 -15.23 22.07 -2.36
CA ALA A 353 -16.44 22.05 -3.18
C ALA A 353 -16.12 21.75 -4.65
N ASP A 354 -15.05 22.31 -5.20
CA ASP A 354 -14.60 22.06 -6.56
C ASP A 354 -14.09 20.60 -6.71
N MET A 355 -13.40 20.07 -5.69
CA MET A 355 -13.02 18.66 -5.64
C MET A 355 -14.26 17.75 -5.64
N TYR A 356 -15.24 18.02 -4.79
CA TYR A 356 -16.45 17.20 -4.66
C TYR A 356 -17.30 17.20 -5.93
N LEU A 357 -17.52 18.37 -6.52
CA LEU A 357 -18.45 18.54 -7.65
C LEU A 357 -17.79 18.27 -9.01
N ASN A 358 -16.51 18.62 -9.18
CA ASN A 358 -15.83 18.63 -10.47
C ASN A 358 -14.60 17.73 -10.53
N GLY A 359 -14.20 17.10 -9.41
CA GLY A 359 -12.99 16.27 -9.35
C GLY A 359 -11.68 17.07 -9.47
N VAL A 360 -11.68 18.36 -9.10
CA VAL A 360 -10.53 19.26 -9.26
C VAL A 360 -9.73 19.35 -7.97
N TYR A 361 -8.53 18.78 -7.97
CA TYR A 361 -7.58 18.77 -6.85
C TYR A 361 -6.54 19.88 -6.98
N ARG A 362 -6.90 21.11 -6.67
CA ARG A 362 -5.95 22.23 -6.69
C ARG A 362 -6.29 23.26 -5.64
N LEU A 363 -5.28 23.99 -5.19
CA LEU A 363 -5.46 25.19 -4.38
C LEU A 363 -5.90 26.38 -5.23
N GLY A 364 -6.69 27.24 -4.61
CA GLY A 364 -7.07 28.51 -5.21
C GLY A 364 -8.05 28.38 -6.36
N SER A 365 -9.00 27.42 -6.27
CA SER A 365 -10.12 27.35 -7.21
C SER A 365 -10.88 28.68 -7.24
N THR A 366 -11.28 29.10 -8.43
CA THR A 366 -12.11 30.29 -8.63
C THR A 366 -13.56 29.96 -8.93
N ALA A 367 -13.90 28.66 -9.04
CA ALA A 367 -15.19 28.19 -9.51
C ALA A 367 -16.37 28.71 -8.65
N TYR A 368 -16.21 28.66 -7.33
CA TYR A 368 -17.31 28.96 -6.40
C TYR A 368 -17.03 30.14 -5.46
N VAL A 369 -16.02 30.93 -5.73
CA VAL A 369 -15.58 32.04 -4.86
C VAL A 369 -16.74 32.93 -4.44
N ARG A 370 -17.53 33.41 -5.39
CA ARG A 370 -18.66 34.32 -5.12
C ARG A 370 -19.73 33.67 -4.24
N VAL A 371 -19.98 32.39 -4.43
CA VAL A 371 -21.02 31.65 -3.71
C VAL A 371 -20.64 31.46 -2.26
N VAL A 372 -19.43 30.99 -2.01
CA VAL A 372 -18.91 30.74 -0.66
C VAL A 372 -18.83 32.05 0.13
N PHE A 373 -18.29 33.12 -0.44
CA PHE A 373 -18.22 34.42 0.23
C PHE A 373 -19.61 35.01 0.52
N ASN A 374 -20.58 34.80 -0.36
CA ASN A 374 -21.95 35.21 -0.09
C ASN A 374 -22.58 34.41 1.08
N ALA A 375 -22.27 33.12 1.20
CA ALA A 375 -22.77 32.25 2.27
C ALA A 375 -22.22 32.63 3.66
N MET A 376 -21.08 33.30 3.71
CA MET A 376 -20.45 33.75 4.96
C MET A 376 -21.21 34.86 5.68
N GLY A 377 -22.13 35.56 5.01
CA GLY A 377 -22.87 36.69 5.57
C GLY A 377 -21.98 37.93 5.84
N GLY A 378 -22.54 38.99 6.42
CA GLY A 378 -21.79 40.19 6.81
C GLY A 378 -20.99 40.83 5.68
N ALA A 379 -19.67 40.91 5.83
CA ALA A 379 -18.75 41.46 4.81
C ALA A 379 -18.35 40.45 3.72
N GLY A 380 -18.81 39.19 3.78
CA GLY A 380 -18.45 38.14 2.85
C GLY A 380 -18.62 38.51 1.37
N PRO A 381 -19.76 39.11 0.95
CA PRO A 381 -19.94 39.56 -0.43
C PRO A 381 -18.91 40.58 -0.91
N LEU A 382 -18.46 41.47 -0.02
CA LEU A 382 -17.41 42.46 -0.36
C LEU A 382 -16.05 41.77 -0.55
N PHE A 383 -15.70 40.78 0.29
CA PHE A 383 -14.49 40.00 0.13
C PHE A 383 -14.47 39.17 -1.18
N GLY A 384 -15.63 38.60 -1.53
CA GLY A 384 -15.78 37.88 -2.80
C GLY A 384 -15.49 38.76 -4.01
N VAL A 385 -15.98 40.02 -4.03
CA VAL A 385 -15.70 40.99 -5.10
C VAL A 385 -14.21 41.38 -5.11
N LEU A 386 -13.62 41.64 -3.95
CA LEU A 386 -12.20 42.00 -3.84
C LEU A 386 -11.28 40.86 -4.29
N PHE A 387 -11.61 39.63 -3.94
CA PHE A 387 -10.89 38.44 -4.39
C PHE A 387 -10.92 38.30 -5.92
N TYR A 388 -12.11 38.45 -6.55
CA TYR A 388 -12.24 38.43 -7.99
C TYR A 388 -11.43 39.52 -8.69
N LEU A 389 -11.41 40.72 -8.12
CA LEU A 389 -10.60 41.82 -8.66
C LEU A 389 -9.09 41.52 -8.58
N LEU A 390 -8.62 40.93 -7.46
CA LEU A 390 -7.23 40.53 -7.27
C LEU A 390 -6.81 39.42 -8.23
N VAL A 391 -7.62 38.38 -8.39
CA VAL A 391 -7.34 37.27 -9.31
C VAL A 391 -7.35 37.74 -10.76
N SER A 392 -8.29 38.63 -11.13
CA SER A 392 -8.36 39.20 -12.47
C SER A 392 -7.18 40.12 -12.77
N LEU A 393 -6.69 40.89 -11.80
CA LEU A 393 -5.48 41.71 -11.91
C LEU A 393 -4.21 40.85 -12.06
N ALA A 394 -4.09 39.75 -11.29
CA ALA A 394 -2.97 38.83 -11.41
C ALA A 394 -2.91 38.14 -12.79
N ALA A 395 -4.07 37.81 -13.35
CA ALA A 395 -4.17 37.19 -14.69
C ALA A 395 -3.87 38.18 -15.85
N ILE A 396 -3.92 39.48 -15.59
CA ILE A 396 -3.59 40.53 -16.60
C ILE A 396 -2.10 40.86 -16.54
N THR A 397 -1.43 40.58 -15.42
CA THR A 397 0.00 40.89 -15.18
C THR A 397 0.95 39.71 -15.38
N SER A 398 0.44 38.53 -15.62
CA SER A 398 1.14 37.30 -16.01
C SER A 398 1.02 37.08 -17.53
#